data_37983f8b7266cbf0a42f0693fc74531f
#
_entry.id   37983f8b7266cbf0a42f0693fc74531f
#
_cell.length_a   1.000
_cell.length_b   1.000
_cell.length_c   1.000
_cell.angle_alpha   90.00
_cell.angle_beta   90.00
_cell.angle_gamma   90.00
#
_symmetry.space_group_name_H-M   'P 1'
#
loop_
_entity.id
_entity.type
_entity.pdbx_description
1 polymer ?
#
loop_
_entity_poly.entity_id
_entity_poly.type
_entity_poly.pdbx_seq_one_letter_code
_entity_poly.pdbx_strand_id
1 'polypeptide(L)'
;VTAWDSVLLAHYQEKDEFFWLNDSLISDKPAIQVADSMLFWLGNISQHGINPNYYPVDSIRGELQQIRTLNLRAGKTMNRLLADVEYQLTAAYLSYVCQLKFGFLPSERRWNDSIDHIPLKHCDTEFAMAALDSLRANPNAAFRRAQPSSPLYHKMQEELVRVNGWGVTDTTDYYRDRLLVNMERARWQYA
;
A
#
# COMPACT_ATOMS: atom_id res chain seq x y z
N VAL A 1 15.57 -4.21 6.85
CA VAL A 1 14.71 -5.39 7.01
C VAL A 1 13.30 -4.86 7.13
N THR A 2 12.42 -5.22 6.20
CA THR A 2 11.01 -4.82 6.24
C THR A 2 10.20 -5.84 7.03
N ALA A 3 9.00 -5.44 7.48
CA ALA A 3 8.08 -6.36 8.15
C ALA A 3 7.67 -7.54 7.25
N TRP A 4 7.93 -7.45 5.94
CA TRP A 4 7.51 -8.42 4.94
C TRP A 4 8.62 -9.35 4.42
N ASP A 5 9.86 -9.21 4.90
CA ASP A 5 11.01 -9.95 4.34
C ASP A 5 10.80 -11.47 4.31
N SER A 6 10.22 -12.06 5.36
CA SER A 6 9.96 -13.49 5.41
C SER A 6 8.84 -13.93 4.44
N VAL A 7 7.80 -13.12 4.31
CA VAL A 7 6.68 -13.37 3.38
C VAL A 7 7.15 -13.26 1.94
N LEU A 8 7.94 -12.22 1.63
CA LEU A 8 8.49 -12.00 0.31
C LEU A 8 9.49 -13.08 -0.08
N LEU A 9 10.36 -13.48 0.86
CA LEU A 9 11.28 -14.58 0.63
C LEU A 9 10.54 -15.88 0.28
N ALA A 10 9.53 -16.25 1.07
CA ALA A 10 8.71 -17.44 0.80
C ALA A 10 8.00 -17.35 -0.56
N HIS A 11 7.42 -16.18 -0.87
CA HIS A 11 6.70 -15.96 -2.12
C HIS A 11 7.60 -16.12 -3.36
N TYR A 12 8.81 -15.53 -3.33
CA TYR A 12 9.73 -15.58 -4.46
C TYR A 12 10.61 -16.84 -4.51
N GLN A 13 10.72 -17.62 -3.44
CA GLN A 13 11.35 -18.95 -3.48
C GLN A 13 10.54 -19.97 -4.30
N GLU A 14 9.24 -19.79 -4.37
CA GLU A 14 8.34 -20.68 -5.13
C GLU A 14 8.14 -20.23 -6.59
N LYS A 15 8.54 -19.02 -6.93
CA LYS A 15 8.20 -18.38 -8.21
C LYS A 15 9.42 -17.69 -8.82
N ASP A 16 9.89 -18.20 -9.92
CA ASP A 16 11.06 -17.69 -10.65
C ASP A 16 10.75 -16.45 -11.54
N GLU A 17 9.53 -15.92 -11.49
CA GLU A 17 9.07 -14.86 -12.38
C GLU A 17 8.81 -13.57 -11.63
N PHE A 18 9.26 -12.45 -12.21
CA PHE A 18 8.82 -11.12 -11.82
C PHE A 18 7.32 -10.95 -12.11
N PHE A 19 6.59 -10.35 -11.18
CA PHE A 19 5.17 -10.08 -11.36
C PHE A 19 4.91 -8.69 -11.96
N TRP A 20 5.54 -7.66 -11.35
CA TRP A 20 5.33 -6.28 -11.73
C TRP A 20 6.00 -5.90 -13.05
N LEU A 21 7.04 -6.64 -13.40
CA LEU A 21 7.95 -6.37 -14.52
C LEU A 21 8.05 -7.56 -15.48
N ASN A 22 7.04 -8.43 -15.45
CA ASN A 22 6.98 -9.61 -16.30
C ASN A 22 7.20 -9.24 -17.80
N ASP A 23 7.58 -10.19 -18.65
CA ASP A 23 8.02 -10.14 -20.07
C ASP A 23 7.47 -9.05 -20.98
N SER A 24 6.57 -8.23 -20.52
CA SER A 24 6.00 -7.08 -21.21
C SER A 24 6.95 -5.88 -21.35
N LEU A 25 8.17 -5.95 -20.84
CA LEU A 25 9.23 -5.04 -21.29
C LEU A 25 9.58 -5.23 -22.78
N ILE A 26 9.17 -6.37 -23.34
CA ILE A 26 9.47 -6.80 -24.72
C ILE A 26 8.20 -6.83 -25.59
N SER A 27 7.01 -6.87 -25.01
CA SER A 27 5.73 -6.89 -25.73
C SER A 27 4.88 -5.66 -25.39
N ASP A 28 4.13 -5.18 -26.37
CA ASP A 28 3.22 -4.02 -26.27
C ASP A 28 2.09 -4.14 -25.23
N LYS A 29 2.23 -4.98 -24.20
CA LYS A 29 1.20 -5.27 -23.18
C LYS A 29 1.73 -5.27 -21.73
N PRO A 30 0.88 -5.20 -20.77
CA PRO A 30 0.67 -4.15 -19.78
C PRO A 30 1.16 -4.47 -18.35
N ALA A 31 2.27 -5.14 -18.07
CA ALA A 31 2.76 -5.32 -16.69
C ALA A 31 3.29 -4.01 -16.10
N ILE A 32 3.92 -3.18 -16.90
CA ILE A 32 4.25 -1.80 -16.49
C ILE A 32 3.00 -1.03 -16.08
N GLN A 33 1.84 -1.29 -16.68
CA GLN A 33 0.56 -0.69 -16.28
C GLN A 33 0.11 -1.13 -14.89
N VAL A 34 0.45 -2.34 -14.45
CA VAL A 34 0.13 -2.81 -13.09
C VAL A 34 0.99 -2.05 -12.07
N ALA A 35 2.28 -1.89 -12.34
CA ALA A 35 3.17 -1.08 -11.51
C ALA A 35 2.72 0.39 -11.45
N ASP A 36 2.36 0.99 -12.57
CA ASP A 36 1.82 2.36 -12.62
C ASP A 36 0.49 2.48 -11.85
N SER A 37 -0.38 1.48 -11.97
CA SER A 37 -1.61 1.42 -11.18
C SER A 37 -1.32 1.36 -9.68
N MET A 38 -0.34 0.57 -9.26
CA MET A 38 0.08 0.53 -7.86
C MET A 38 0.59 1.90 -7.40
N LEU A 39 1.46 2.54 -8.18
CA LEU A 39 1.96 3.89 -7.87
C LEU A 39 0.86 4.94 -7.81
N PHE A 40 -0.17 4.81 -8.64
CA PHE A 40 -1.37 5.66 -8.58
C PHE A 40 -2.10 5.46 -7.24
N TRP A 41 -2.37 4.23 -6.82
CA TRP A 41 -3.04 3.95 -5.55
C TRP A 41 -2.23 4.41 -4.34
N LEU A 42 -0.92 4.21 -4.35
CA LEU A 42 -0.02 4.70 -3.29
C LEU A 42 0.04 6.22 -3.24
N GLY A 43 0.11 6.89 -4.39
CA GLY A 43 0.11 8.34 -4.47
C GLY A 43 -1.18 8.98 -3.95
N ASN A 44 -2.30 8.25 -4.05
CA ASN A 44 -3.61 8.69 -3.57
C ASN A 44 -3.97 8.18 -2.16
N ILE A 45 -3.03 7.57 -1.44
CA ILE A 45 -3.30 6.98 -0.11
C ILE A 45 -3.73 8.04 0.93
N SER A 46 -3.41 9.30 0.69
CA SER A 46 -3.82 10.42 1.53
C SER A 46 -5.35 10.57 1.65
N GLN A 47 -6.12 10.09 0.67
CA GLN A 47 -7.58 10.02 0.76
C GLN A 47 -8.08 9.10 1.90
N HIS A 48 -7.21 8.24 2.42
CA HIS A 48 -7.45 7.38 3.57
C HIS A 48 -6.87 7.94 4.87
N GLY A 49 -6.36 9.17 4.84
CA GLY A 49 -5.70 9.78 6.00
C GLY A 49 -4.32 9.20 6.32
N ILE A 50 -3.71 8.51 5.37
CA ILE A 50 -2.36 7.95 5.51
C ILE A 50 -1.38 8.86 4.75
N ASN A 51 -0.24 9.18 5.36
CA ASN A 51 0.78 10.00 4.72
C ASN A 51 1.46 9.22 3.58
N PRO A 52 1.38 9.68 2.32
CA PRO A 52 2.00 9.00 1.19
C PRO A 52 3.52 8.86 1.29
N ASN A 53 4.19 9.69 2.09
CA ASN A 53 5.64 9.61 2.31
C ASN A 53 6.09 8.33 3.05
N TYR A 54 5.16 7.53 3.58
CA TYR A 54 5.48 6.20 4.09
C TYR A 54 5.80 5.20 2.98
N TYR A 55 5.49 5.53 1.74
CA TYR A 55 5.77 4.69 0.59
C TYR A 55 6.85 5.33 -0.29
N PRO A 56 7.79 4.55 -0.82
CA PRO A 56 8.88 5.06 -1.64
C PRO A 56 8.45 5.32 -3.11
N VAL A 57 7.30 5.99 -3.30
CA VAL A 57 6.66 6.18 -4.61
C VAL A 57 7.60 6.84 -5.62
N ASP A 58 8.28 7.92 -5.22
CA ASP A 58 9.15 8.66 -6.13
C ASP A 58 10.44 7.89 -6.45
N SER A 59 10.97 7.11 -5.49
CA SER A 59 12.10 6.21 -5.72
C SER A 59 11.74 5.15 -6.76
N ILE A 60 10.61 4.44 -6.55
CA ILE A 60 10.14 3.40 -7.46
C ILE A 60 9.87 3.99 -8.86
N ARG A 61 9.23 5.16 -8.93
CA ARG A 61 8.97 5.85 -10.21
C ARG A 61 10.28 6.18 -10.95
N GLY A 62 11.28 6.68 -10.22
CA GLY A 62 12.60 6.96 -10.79
C GLY A 62 13.32 5.70 -11.29
N GLU A 63 13.18 4.59 -10.58
CA GLU A 63 13.78 3.30 -10.97
C GLU A 63 13.04 2.69 -12.17
N LEU A 64 11.71 2.72 -12.20
CA LEU A 64 10.91 2.33 -13.37
C LEU A 64 11.30 3.14 -14.61
N GLN A 65 11.55 4.44 -14.46
CA GLN A 65 11.99 5.27 -15.57
C GLN A 65 13.37 4.86 -16.09
N GLN A 66 14.31 4.49 -15.20
CA GLN A 66 15.62 3.96 -15.61
C GLN A 66 15.47 2.65 -16.40
N ILE A 67 14.56 1.76 -15.97
CA ILE A 67 14.26 0.51 -16.67
C ILE A 67 13.69 0.81 -18.06
N ARG A 68 12.71 1.69 -18.16
CA ARG A 68 12.05 2.06 -19.43
C ARG A 68 12.99 2.70 -20.44
N THR A 69 13.91 3.52 -19.96
CA THR A 69 14.86 4.25 -20.84
C THR A 69 16.17 3.50 -21.05
N LEU A 70 16.36 2.35 -20.41
CA LEU A 70 17.63 1.60 -20.37
C LEU A 70 18.83 2.48 -19.93
N ASN A 71 18.55 3.53 -19.18
CA ASN A 71 19.56 4.48 -18.71
C ASN A 71 19.83 4.26 -17.22
N LEU A 72 20.83 3.41 -16.94
CA LEU A 72 21.18 3.03 -15.58
C LEU A 72 22.11 4.08 -14.92
N ARG A 73 21.88 4.35 -13.66
CA ARG A 73 22.82 5.10 -12.84
C ARG A 73 24.10 4.29 -12.63
N ALA A 74 25.22 4.98 -12.50
CA ALA A 74 26.52 4.35 -12.30
C ALA A 74 26.50 3.39 -11.09
N GLY A 75 27.04 2.17 -11.29
CA GLY A 75 27.12 1.14 -10.26
C GLY A 75 25.87 0.27 -10.08
N LYS A 76 24.77 0.50 -10.82
CA LYS A 76 23.61 -0.39 -10.85
C LYS A 76 23.62 -1.29 -12.09
N THR A 77 23.29 -2.56 -11.91
CA THR A 77 23.00 -3.48 -13.02
C THR A 77 21.50 -3.55 -13.26
N MET A 78 21.07 -3.87 -14.48
CA MET A 78 19.65 -4.02 -14.81
C MET A 78 18.98 -5.08 -13.94
N ASN A 79 19.60 -6.25 -13.78
CA ASN A 79 19.03 -7.32 -12.97
C ASN A 79 18.79 -6.91 -11.50
N ARG A 80 19.73 -6.15 -10.91
CA ARG A 80 19.56 -5.64 -9.56
C ARG A 80 18.43 -4.61 -9.49
N LEU A 81 18.35 -3.74 -10.49
CA LEU A 81 17.28 -2.72 -10.53
C LEU A 81 15.91 -3.35 -10.68
N LEU A 82 15.78 -4.37 -11.53
CA LEU A 82 14.54 -5.14 -11.68
C LEU A 82 14.12 -5.80 -10.37
N ALA A 83 15.06 -6.47 -9.69
CA ALA A 83 14.81 -7.12 -8.41
C ALA A 83 14.44 -6.10 -7.30
N ASP A 84 15.13 -4.96 -7.24
CA ASP A 84 14.86 -3.90 -6.27
C ASP A 84 13.43 -3.34 -6.46
N VAL A 85 13.01 -3.06 -7.69
CA VAL A 85 11.67 -2.54 -8.00
C VAL A 85 10.58 -3.58 -7.71
N GLU A 86 10.80 -4.84 -8.12
CA GLU A 86 9.88 -5.94 -7.85
C GLU A 86 9.63 -6.11 -6.35
N TYR A 87 10.70 -6.13 -5.58
CA TYR A 87 10.64 -6.23 -4.12
C TYR A 87 9.91 -5.02 -3.48
N GLN A 88 10.29 -3.80 -3.88
CA GLN A 88 9.69 -2.57 -3.33
C GLN A 88 8.18 -2.48 -3.63
N LEU A 89 7.76 -2.81 -4.85
CA LEU A 89 6.34 -2.78 -5.23
C LEU A 89 5.54 -3.83 -4.46
N THR A 90 6.08 -5.03 -4.29
CA THR A 90 5.40 -6.10 -3.56
C THR A 90 5.29 -5.78 -2.06
N ALA A 91 6.36 -5.27 -1.44
CA ALA A 91 6.34 -4.82 -0.05
C ALA A 91 5.36 -3.63 0.15
N ALA A 92 5.34 -2.68 -0.78
CA ALA A 92 4.41 -1.56 -0.75
C ALA A 92 2.95 -2.02 -0.92
N TYR A 93 2.67 -2.98 -1.80
CA TYR A 93 1.34 -3.56 -1.97
C TYR A 93 0.85 -4.25 -0.69
N LEU A 94 1.68 -5.10 -0.07
CA LEU A 94 1.31 -5.76 1.18
C LEU A 94 1.03 -4.73 2.28
N SER A 95 1.89 -3.74 2.44
CA SER A 95 1.68 -2.66 3.40
C SER A 95 0.38 -1.91 3.13
N TYR A 96 0.11 -1.57 1.87
CA TYR A 96 -1.10 -0.89 1.43
C TYR A 96 -2.36 -1.69 1.79
N VAL A 97 -2.43 -2.97 1.39
CA VAL A 97 -3.61 -3.81 1.64
C VAL A 97 -3.83 -4.01 3.14
N CYS A 98 -2.78 -4.30 3.90
CA CYS A 98 -2.87 -4.53 5.33
C CYS A 98 -3.28 -3.27 6.09
N GLN A 99 -2.73 -2.13 5.73
CA GLN A 99 -3.10 -0.85 6.36
C GLN A 99 -4.55 -0.44 6.06
N LEU A 100 -5.03 -0.68 4.85
CA LEU A 100 -6.43 -0.40 4.50
C LEU A 100 -7.40 -1.39 5.14
N LYS A 101 -6.98 -2.63 5.38
CA LYS A 101 -7.83 -3.68 5.92
C LYS A 101 -7.88 -3.72 7.44
N PHE A 102 -6.75 -3.46 8.10
CA PHE A 102 -6.59 -3.65 9.54
C PHE A 102 -6.16 -2.38 10.30
N GLY A 103 -5.94 -1.29 9.59
CA GLY A 103 -5.44 -0.03 10.15
C GLY A 103 -3.92 0.12 10.03
N PHE A 104 -3.49 1.36 10.15
CA PHE A 104 -2.10 1.78 10.00
C PHE A 104 -1.31 1.71 11.31
N LEU A 105 -1.97 1.99 12.44
CA LEU A 105 -1.30 2.02 13.73
C LEU A 105 -0.92 0.60 14.19
N PRO A 106 0.28 0.41 14.75
CA PRO A 106 0.66 -0.85 15.38
C PRO A 106 -0.23 -1.15 16.59
N SER A 107 -0.39 -2.43 16.92
CA SER A 107 -1.31 -2.89 17.98
C SER A 107 -1.08 -2.20 19.32
N GLU A 108 0.19 -1.95 19.69
CA GLU A 108 0.57 -1.32 20.96
C GLU A 108 0.05 0.13 21.10
N ARG A 109 -0.31 0.76 19.98
CA ARG A 109 -0.89 2.11 19.94
C ARG A 109 -2.41 2.13 19.76
N ARG A 110 -3.04 0.96 19.72
CA ARG A 110 -4.48 0.83 19.60
C ARG A 110 -5.08 0.69 21.00
N TRP A 111 -5.83 1.68 21.43
CA TRP A 111 -6.37 1.75 22.81
C TRP A 111 -7.25 0.57 23.18
N ASN A 112 -7.93 -0.04 22.22
CA ASN A 112 -8.84 -1.16 22.48
C ASN A 112 -8.10 -2.40 23.00
N ASP A 113 -6.87 -2.67 22.56
CA ASP A 113 -6.08 -3.81 23.07
C ASP A 113 -5.65 -3.61 24.52
N SER A 114 -5.37 -2.37 24.93
CA SER A 114 -4.83 -2.07 26.24
C SER A 114 -5.90 -1.77 27.30
N ILE A 115 -7.07 -1.25 26.90
CA ILE A 115 -8.14 -0.81 27.82
C ILE A 115 -9.28 -1.81 27.86
N ASP A 116 -9.80 -2.21 26.70
CA ASP A 116 -10.99 -3.04 26.61
C ASP A 116 -10.67 -4.53 26.48
N HIS A 117 -9.41 -4.89 26.29
CA HIS A 117 -8.94 -6.27 26.03
C HIS A 117 -9.69 -6.96 24.89
N ILE A 118 -10.16 -6.18 23.92
CA ILE A 118 -10.85 -6.70 22.74
C ILE A 118 -9.79 -6.96 21.67
N PRO A 119 -9.53 -8.23 21.32
CA PRO A 119 -8.51 -8.54 20.33
C PRO A 119 -8.90 -8.00 18.95
N LEU A 120 -7.94 -7.35 18.29
CA LEU A 120 -8.08 -6.85 16.92
C LEU A 120 -7.38 -7.79 15.96
N LYS A 121 -7.98 -7.97 14.79
CA LYS A 121 -7.32 -8.69 13.69
C LYS A 121 -6.12 -7.91 13.20
N HIS A 122 -5.10 -8.66 12.85
CA HIS A 122 -3.86 -8.12 12.28
C HIS A 122 -3.62 -8.71 10.90
N CYS A 123 -2.74 -8.09 10.16
CA CYS A 123 -2.23 -8.67 8.92
C CYS A 123 -1.24 -9.78 9.29
N ASP A 124 -1.63 -11.02 9.11
CA ASP A 124 -0.79 -12.19 9.27
C ASP A 124 -0.21 -12.70 7.94
N THR A 125 0.64 -13.71 8.01
CA THR A 125 1.27 -14.32 6.84
C THR A 125 0.26 -14.94 5.89
N GLU A 126 -0.80 -15.58 6.43
CA GLU A 126 -1.83 -16.23 5.62
C GLU A 126 -2.59 -15.18 4.79
N PHE A 127 -3.03 -14.09 5.42
CA PHE A 127 -3.67 -12.99 4.71
C PHE A 127 -2.73 -12.37 3.67
N ALA A 128 -1.47 -12.15 4.00
CA ALA A 128 -0.49 -11.56 3.09
C ALA A 128 -0.27 -12.42 1.84
N MET A 129 -0.14 -13.74 2.01
CA MET A 129 -0.02 -14.68 0.87
C MET A 129 -1.28 -14.70 0.02
N ALA A 130 -2.47 -14.77 0.63
CA ALA A 130 -3.74 -14.71 -0.09
C ALA A 130 -3.94 -13.39 -0.85
N ALA A 131 -3.44 -12.27 -0.31
CA ALA A 131 -3.44 -10.99 -0.99
C ALA A 131 -2.55 -10.99 -2.23
N LEU A 132 -1.36 -11.59 -2.17
CA LEU A 132 -0.47 -11.75 -3.32
C LEU A 132 -1.08 -12.66 -4.40
N ASP A 133 -1.71 -13.76 -4.03
CA ASP A 133 -2.41 -14.63 -4.98
C ASP A 133 -3.58 -13.91 -5.65
N SER A 134 -4.33 -13.13 -4.89
CA SER A 134 -5.42 -12.27 -5.42
C SER A 134 -4.91 -11.20 -6.39
N LEU A 135 -3.75 -10.61 -6.09
CA LEU A 135 -3.09 -9.64 -6.96
C LEU A 135 -2.68 -10.29 -8.28
N ARG A 136 -2.03 -11.47 -8.23
CA ARG A 136 -1.62 -12.21 -9.43
C ARG A 136 -2.80 -12.64 -10.29
N ALA A 137 -3.90 -13.04 -9.67
CA ALA A 137 -5.10 -13.45 -10.39
C ALA A 137 -5.79 -12.29 -11.14
N ASN A 138 -5.92 -11.12 -10.48
CA ASN A 138 -6.51 -9.93 -11.10
C ASN A 138 -6.12 -8.67 -10.33
N PRO A 139 -5.06 -7.94 -10.77
CA PRO A 139 -4.57 -6.76 -10.08
C PRO A 139 -5.62 -5.68 -9.84
N ASN A 140 -6.41 -5.35 -10.87
CA ASN A 140 -7.44 -4.32 -10.78
C ASN A 140 -8.55 -4.66 -9.77
N ALA A 141 -8.92 -5.94 -9.69
CA ALA A 141 -9.89 -6.40 -8.70
C ALA A 141 -9.27 -6.41 -7.29
N ALA A 142 -7.99 -6.77 -7.16
CA ALA A 142 -7.27 -6.77 -5.90
C ALA A 142 -7.16 -5.36 -5.31
N PHE A 143 -6.77 -4.36 -6.10
CA PHE A 143 -6.73 -2.96 -5.67
C PHE A 143 -8.09 -2.44 -5.22
N ARG A 144 -9.17 -2.76 -5.95
CA ARG A 144 -10.52 -2.34 -5.56
C ARG A 144 -11.00 -3.02 -4.29
N ARG A 145 -10.73 -4.33 -4.13
CA ARG A 145 -11.12 -5.08 -2.93
C ARG A 145 -10.37 -4.64 -1.66
N ALA A 146 -9.19 -4.06 -1.82
CA ALA A 146 -8.45 -3.49 -0.71
C ALA A 146 -9.13 -2.25 -0.12
N GLN A 147 -9.98 -1.56 -0.90
CA GLN A 147 -10.65 -0.34 -0.43
C GLN A 147 -11.69 -0.65 0.65
N PRO A 148 -11.75 0.15 1.73
CA PRO A 148 -12.84 0.06 2.68
C PRO A 148 -14.18 0.34 1.97
N SER A 149 -15.17 -0.53 2.17
CA SER A 149 -16.46 -0.47 1.47
C SER A 149 -17.60 0.13 2.30
N SER A 150 -17.36 0.51 3.55
CA SER A 150 -18.36 1.08 4.43
C SER A 150 -18.86 2.43 3.93
N PRO A 151 -20.20 2.67 3.81
CA PRO A 151 -20.74 3.98 3.46
C PRO A 151 -20.31 5.10 4.40
N LEU A 152 -20.14 4.79 5.69
CA LEU A 152 -19.62 5.74 6.68
C LEU A 152 -18.17 6.12 6.35
N TYR A 153 -17.34 5.15 5.94
CA TYR A 153 -15.96 5.41 5.56
C TYR A 153 -15.87 6.35 4.35
N HIS A 154 -16.70 6.13 3.34
CA HIS A 154 -16.76 7.01 2.17
C HIS A 154 -17.16 8.44 2.52
N LYS A 155 -18.14 8.61 3.42
CA LYS A 155 -18.49 9.95 3.94
C LYS A 155 -17.31 10.62 4.67
N MET A 156 -16.52 9.85 5.42
CA MET A 156 -15.32 10.39 6.05
C MET A 156 -14.25 10.79 5.02
N GLN A 157 -14.12 10.06 3.92
CA GLN A 157 -13.22 10.45 2.83
C GLN A 157 -13.68 11.76 2.15
N GLU A 158 -14.97 11.88 1.85
CA GLU A 158 -15.55 13.13 1.31
C GLU A 158 -15.32 14.31 2.25
N GLU A 159 -15.53 14.09 3.54
CA GLU A 159 -15.30 15.10 4.55
C GLU A 159 -13.81 15.48 4.68
N LEU A 160 -12.89 14.51 4.56
CA LEU A 160 -11.46 14.78 4.57
C LEU A 160 -11.04 15.68 3.41
N VAL A 161 -11.59 15.43 2.21
CA VAL A 161 -11.35 16.31 1.05
C VAL A 161 -11.86 17.72 1.34
N ARG A 162 -13.04 17.85 1.93
CA ARG A 162 -13.64 19.14 2.28
C ARG A 162 -12.81 19.91 3.29
N VAL A 163 -12.38 19.24 4.36
CA VAL A 163 -11.57 19.84 5.44
C VAL A 163 -10.18 20.25 4.95
N ASN A 164 -9.58 19.47 4.06
CA ASN A 164 -8.28 19.81 3.46
C ASN A 164 -8.34 21.07 2.58
N GLY A 165 -9.52 21.47 2.13
CA GLY A 165 -9.75 22.74 1.43
C GLY A 165 -9.95 23.95 2.35
N TRP A 166 -10.03 23.74 3.67
CA TRP A 166 -10.17 24.84 4.63
C TRP A 166 -8.82 25.49 4.93
N GLY A 167 -8.88 26.74 5.39
CA GLY A 167 -7.69 27.42 5.94
C GLY A 167 -7.17 26.69 7.20
N VAL A 168 -5.88 26.82 7.44
CA VAL A 168 -5.21 26.25 8.62
C VAL A 168 -5.52 27.12 9.85
N THR A 169 -6.21 26.56 10.84
CA THR A 169 -6.48 27.13 12.16
C THR A 169 -6.46 26.00 13.19
N ASP A 170 -6.29 26.33 14.47
CA ASP A 170 -6.34 25.33 15.55
C ASP A 170 -7.63 24.50 15.52
N THR A 171 -8.76 25.14 15.19
CA THR A 171 -10.06 24.46 15.10
C THR A 171 -10.12 23.49 13.91
N THR A 172 -9.63 23.90 12.73
CA THR A 172 -9.63 23.05 11.53
C THR A 172 -8.65 21.90 11.66
N ASP A 173 -7.50 22.12 12.28
CA ASP A 173 -6.52 21.06 12.55
C ASP A 173 -7.05 20.05 13.56
N TYR A 174 -7.66 20.52 14.66
CA TYR A 174 -8.30 19.63 15.63
C TYR A 174 -9.41 18.78 15.01
N TYR A 175 -10.24 19.38 14.14
CA TYR A 175 -11.31 18.66 13.45
C TYR A 175 -10.74 17.61 12.48
N ARG A 176 -9.71 17.98 11.71
CA ARG A 176 -9.01 17.07 10.79
C ARG A 176 -8.41 15.89 11.54
N ASP A 177 -7.72 16.13 12.65
CA ASP A 177 -7.10 15.08 13.45
C ASP A 177 -8.11 14.08 13.99
N ARG A 178 -9.26 14.55 14.47
CA ARG A 178 -10.36 13.68 14.93
C ARG A 178 -10.93 12.86 13.78
N LEU A 179 -11.05 13.45 12.60
CA LEU A 179 -11.51 12.74 11.41
C LEU A 179 -10.51 11.62 11.02
N LEU A 180 -9.22 11.92 11.02
CA LEU A 180 -8.15 10.94 10.74
C LEU A 180 -8.16 9.79 11.74
N VAL A 181 -8.31 10.08 13.03
CA VAL A 181 -8.44 9.05 14.08
C VAL A 181 -9.68 8.17 13.84
N ASN A 182 -10.82 8.76 13.48
CA ASN A 182 -12.03 8.00 13.22
C ASN A 182 -11.90 7.14 11.96
N MET A 183 -11.23 7.62 10.92
CA MET A 183 -10.94 6.84 9.71
C MET A 183 -10.00 5.66 10.03
N GLU A 184 -9.01 5.86 10.89
CA GLU A 184 -8.14 4.78 11.36
C GLU A 184 -8.95 3.72 12.12
N ARG A 185 -9.75 4.12 13.09
CA ARG A 185 -10.60 3.20 13.89
C ARG A 185 -11.63 2.46 13.04
N ALA A 186 -12.14 3.08 11.98
CA ALA A 186 -13.09 2.47 11.06
C ALA A 186 -12.48 1.33 10.21
N ARG A 187 -11.17 1.21 10.16
CA ARG A 187 -10.45 0.09 9.53
C ARG A 187 -10.19 -1.08 10.47
N TRP A 188 -10.27 -0.85 11.78
CA TRP A 188 -10.01 -1.90 12.76
C TRP A 188 -11.09 -2.99 12.70
N GLN A 189 -10.65 -4.23 12.74
CA GLN A 189 -11.52 -5.40 12.74
C GLN A 189 -11.31 -6.16 14.06
N TYR A 190 -12.40 -6.52 14.67
CA TYR A 190 -12.38 -7.37 15.87
C TYR A 190 -12.17 -8.84 15.47
N ALA A 191 -11.44 -9.57 16.33
CA ALA A 191 -11.15 -10.99 16.14
C ALA A 191 -12.39 -11.86 16.39
#